data_8fe616afb668f1fb14f22343d1170e3c
#
_entry.id   8fe616afb668f1fb14f22343d1170e3c
#
_cell.length_a   1.000
_cell.length_b   1.000
_cell.length_c   1.000
_cell.angle_alpha   90.00
_cell.angle_beta   90.00
_cell.angle_gamma   90.00
#
_symmetry.space_group_name_H-M   'P 1'
#
loop_
_entity.id
_entity.type
_entity.pdbx_description
1 polymer ?
#
loop_
_entity_poly.entity_id
_entity_poly.type
_entity_poly.pdbx_seq_one_letter_code
_entity_poly.pdbx_strand_id
1 'polypeptide(L)'
;MRDPIENVTRLQKQLNNLQLENQVLKNILDKAGLSYQNELASIRETDTKEDFDPEQGKRIVHPKEITDRMAKLFFSFFWGRTDVYAKRNVNKNGEAAYYPQCDNFWSDNCHRKLNTHIDCKDCKYCSYTRLDLPTILMHLRGNSYAAKDVIGVYPLFSDGTCRFLVFDFDNHEKDAEKKDFANTDDTWIEEVEAMRDICTLNGIEPVSYTHLR
;
A
#
# COMPACT_ATOMS: atom_id res chain seq x y z
N MET A 1 -11.11 14.64 -20.20
CA MET A 1 -10.70 13.23 -20.27
C MET A 1 -9.96 13.04 -21.58
N ARG A 2 -8.73 12.57 -21.57
CA ARG A 2 -8.02 12.25 -22.83
C ARG A 2 -8.49 10.86 -23.29
N ASP A 3 -8.72 10.73 -24.59
CA ASP A 3 -9.18 9.50 -25.22
C ASP A 3 -8.15 8.36 -24.95
N PRO A 4 -8.58 7.19 -24.46
CA PRO A 4 -7.69 6.02 -24.26
C PRO A 4 -6.90 5.65 -25.53
N ILE A 5 -7.50 5.82 -26.71
CA ILE A 5 -6.86 5.57 -28.02
C ILE A 5 -5.70 6.56 -28.24
N GLU A 6 -5.88 7.82 -27.86
CA GLU A 6 -4.84 8.85 -27.97
C GLU A 6 -3.65 8.57 -27.05
N ASN A 7 -3.89 8.02 -25.84
CA ASN A 7 -2.84 7.56 -24.94
C ASN A 7 -2.05 6.37 -25.48
N VAL A 8 -2.72 5.37 -26.04
CA VAL A 8 -2.07 4.20 -26.65
C VAL A 8 -1.20 4.64 -27.82
N THR A 9 -1.73 5.49 -28.70
CA THR A 9 -0.99 6.01 -29.85
C THR A 9 0.25 6.80 -29.43
N ARG A 10 0.13 7.59 -28.34
CA ARG A 10 1.25 8.36 -27.79
C ARG A 10 2.32 7.43 -27.22
N LEU A 11 1.93 6.41 -26.44
CA LEU A 11 2.86 5.44 -25.86
C LEU A 11 3.57 4.62 -26.94
N GLN A 12 2.84 4.23 -28.00
CA GLN A 12 3.41 3.54 -29.14
C GLN A 12 4.48 4.40 -29.83
N LYS A 13 4.20 5.69 -30.00
CA LYS A 13 5.16 6.64 -30.60
C LYS A 13 6.40 6.82 -29.70
N GLN A 14 6.21 6.89 -28.38
CA GLN A 14 7.32 6.96 -27.43
C GLN A 14 8.17 5.68 -27.46
N LEU A 15 7.54 4.50 -27.50
CA LEU A 15 8.21 3.22 -27.61
C LEU A 15 9.05 3.14 -28.88
N ASN A 16 8.48 3.51 -30.03
CA ASN A 16 9.20 3.52 -31.31
C ASN A 16 10.40 4.46 -31.29
N ASN A 17 10.26 5.65 -30.69
CA ASN A 17 11.39 6.59 -30.55
C ASN A 17 12.50 6.01 -29.67
N LEU A 18 12.17 5.43 -28.52
CA LEU A 18 13.15 4.78 -27.63
C LEU A 18 13.85 3.60 -28.30
N GLN A 19 13.13 2.82 -29.11
CA GLN A 19 13.70 1.73 -29.88
C GLN A 19 14.71 2.25 -30.92
N LEU A 20 14.38 3.35 -31.62
CA LEU A 20 15.27 3.97 -32.58
C LEU A 20 16.51 4.55 -31.92
N GLU A 21 16.36 5.27 -30.79
CA GLU A 21 17.48 5.81 -30.02
C GLU A 21 18.42 4.68 -29.54
N ASN A 22 17.86 3.59 -29.01
CA ASN A 22 18.63 2.42 -28.59
C ASN A 22 19.42 1.82 -29.77
N GLN A 23 18.84 1.77 -30.94
CA GLN A 23 19.51 1.24 -32.12
C GLN A 23 20.67 2.14 -32.56
N VAL A 24 20.46 3.45 -32.52
CA VAL A 24 21.54 4.42 -32.85
C VAL A 24 22.69 4.32 -31.84
N LEU A 25 22.36 4.23 -30.51
CA LEU A 25 23.38 4.09 -29.48
C LEU A 25 24.18 2.80 -29.61
N LYS A 26 23.54 1.67 -29.91
CA LYS A 26 24.21 0.41 -30.18
C LYS A 26 25.16 0.49 -31.39
N ASN A 27 24.71 1.10 -32.47
CA ASN A 27 25.53 1.33 -33.63
C ASN A 27 26.75 2.22 -33.36
N ILE A 28 26.63 3.22 -32.48
CA ILE A 28 27.73 4.07 -32.06
C ILE A 28 28.74 3.28 -31.23
N LEU A 29 28.28 2.46 -30.28
CA LEU A 29 29.12 1.60 -29.45
C LEU A 29 29.88 0.58 -30.28
N ASP A 30 29.21 -0.06 -31.25
CA ASP A 30 29.81 -1.02 -32.16
C ASP A 30 30.91 -0.36 -33.03
N LYS A 31 30.66 0.83 -33.56
CA LYS A 31 31.65 1.61 -34.32
C LYS A 31 32.83 2.07 -33.46
N ALA A 32 32.60 2.31 -32.19
CA ALA A 32 33.65 2.68 -31.23
C ALA A 32 34.44 1.46 -30.71
N GLY A 33 34.05 0.23 -31.09
CA GLY A 33 34.67 -0.99 -30.61
C GLY A 33 34.41 -1.27 -29.11
N LEU A 34 33.38 -0.67 -28.54
CA LEU A 34 33.00 -0.86 -27.14
C LEU A 34 32.01 -2.02 -27.02
N SER A 35 32.40 -3.03 -26.26
CA SER A 35 31.50 -4.17 -25.96
C SER A 35 30.52 -3.76 -24.87
N TYR A 36 29.23 -3.92 -25.12
CA TYR A 36 28.14 -3.67 -24.17
C TYR A 36 27.27 -4.92 -23.96
N GLN A 37 27.58 -6.00 -24.65
CA GLN A 37 26.73 -7.20 -24.66
C GLN A 37 26.76 -7.94 -23.33
N ASN A 38 27.91 -7.96 -22.66
CA ASN A 38 28.04 -8.60 -21.35
C ASN A 38 27.25 -7.84 -20.27
N GLU A 39 27.28 -6.51 -20.31
CA GLU A 39 26.50 -5.65 -19.40
C GLU A 39 25.00 -5.81 -19.65
N LEU A 40 24.57 -5.85 -20.91
CA LEU A 40 23.17 -6.14 -21.25
C LEU A 40 22.75 -7.55 -20.85
N ALA A 41 23.63 -8.54 -20.98
CA ALA A 41 23.35 -9.91 -20.52
C ALA A 41 23.21 -9.95 -19.00
N SER A 42 24.09 -9.27 -18.25
CA SER A 42 24.01 -9.22 -16.79
C SER A 42 22.74 -8.53 -16.29
N ILE A 43 22.30 -7.45 -16.97
CA ILE A 43 21.04 -6.75 -16.66
C ILE A 43 19.85 -7.65 -16.98
N ARG A 44 19.85 -8.34 -18.11
CA ARG A 44 18.79 -9.28 -18.49
C ARG A 44 18.74 -10.50 -17.58
N GLU A 45 19.89 -10.99 -17.13
CA GLU A 45 19.95 -12.09 -16.15
C GLU A 45 19.43 -11.66 -14.76
N THR A 46 19.57 -10.38 -14.40
CA THR A 46 18.94 -9.84 -13.19
C THR A 46 17.45 -9.63 -13.35
N ASP A 47 16.98 -9.21 -14.53
CA ASP A 47 15.54 -9.07 -14.83
C ASP A 47 14.84 -10.43 -15.01
N THR A 48 15.53 -11.44 -15.56
CA THR A 48 14.95 -12.79 -15.75
C THR A 48 15.04 -13.66 -14.50
N LYS A 49 15.82 -13.27 -13.49
CA LYS A 49 15.87 -13.97 -12.20
C LYS A 49 14.72 -13.58 -11.25
N GLU A 50 13.90 -12.64 -11.63
CA GLU A 50 12.56 -12.48 -11.09
C GLU A 50 11.53 -13.25 -11.94
N ASP A 51 11.84 -14.52 -12.27
CA ASP A 51 10.80 -15.45 -12.67
C ASP A 51 9.82 -15.51 -11.48
N PHE A 52 8.66 -14.88 -11.68
CA PHE A 52 7.54 -14.97 -10.75
C PHE A 52 7.12 -16.44 -10.71
N ASP A 53 7.76 -17.20 -9.84
CA ASP A 53 7.30 -18.52 -9.44
C ASP A 53 6.13 -18.32 -8.48
N PRO A 54 4.91 -18.67 -8.87
CA PRO A 54 3.73 -18.56 -8.02
C PRO A 54 3.90 -19.33 -6.69
N GLU A 55 4.77 -20.34 -6.65
CA GLU A 55 5.12 -21.06 -5.43
C GLU A 55 6.20 -20.34 -4.60
N GLN A 56 7.07 -19.54 -5.22
CA GLN A 56 7.99 -18.63 -4.54
C GLN A 56 7.33 -17.34 -4.06
N GLY A 57 6.13 -17.00 -4.53
CA GLY A 57 5.29 -15.91 -4.04
C GLY A 57 4.95 -16.02 -2.54
N LYS A 58 5.33 -17.11 -1.90
CA LYS A 58 5.31 -17.34 -0.46
C LYS A 58 6.63 -17.02 0.25
N ARG A 59 7.57 -16.32 -0.40
CA ARG A 59 8.80 -15.91 0.29
C ARG A 59 8.44 -14.92 1.40
N ILE A 60 8.32 -15.47 2.59
CA ILE A 60 8.17 -14.66 3.80
C ILE A 60 9.50 -13.92 4.00
N VAL A 61 9.48 -12.62 3.78
CA VAL A 61 10.63 -11.76 4.08
C VAL A 61 10.80 -11.74 5.60
N HIS A 62 11.95 -12.21 6.07
CA HIS A 62 12.22 -12.21 7.51
C HIS A 62 12.30 -10.74 8.01
N PRO A 63 11.72 -10.41 9.19
CA PRO A 63 11.72 -9.03 9.72
C PRO A 63 13.08 -8.33 9.72
N LYS A 64 14.18 -9.09 9.92
CA LYS A 64 15.55 -8.56 9.88
C LYS A 64 16.05 -8.19 8.48
N GLU A 65 15.42 -8.71 7.43
CA GLU A 65 15.77 -8.45 6.03
C GLU A 65 15.07 -7.18 5.51
N ILE A 66 14.11 -6.65 6.26
CA ILE A 66 13.37 -5.44 5.86
C ILE A 66 14.29 -4.22 5.94
N THR A 67 14.61 -3.68 4.78
CA THR A 67 15.48 -2.52 4.62
C THR A 67 14.69 -1.21 4.57
N ASP A 68 15.38 -0.09 4.73
CA ASP A 68 14.80 1.25 4.56
C ASP A 68 14.21 1.44 3.16
N ARG A 69 14.84 0.88 2.12
CA ARG A 69 14.35 0.93 0.75
C ARG A 69 13.01 0.21 0.62
N MET A 70 12.88 -0.97 1.19
CA MET A 70 11.62 -1.74 1.19
C MET A 70 10.53 -0.99 1.94
N ALA A 71 10.84 -0.40 3.09
CA ALA A 71 9.89 0.38 3.87
C ALA A 71 9.41 1.64 3.11
N LYS A 72 10.31 2.34 2.41
CA LYS A 72 9.96 3.48 1.56
C LYS A 72 9.09 3.06 0.38
N LEU A 73 9.42 1.94 -0.28
CA LEU A 73 8.62 1.38 -1.37
C LEU A 73 7.23 0.99 -0.87
N PHE A 74 7.14 0.25 0.23
CA PHE A 74 5.86 -0.11 0.84
C PHE A 74 5.02 1.14 1.11
N PHE A 75 5.60 2.14 1.76
CA PHE A 75 4.87 3.37 2.08
C PHE A 75 4.42 4.14 0.84
N SER A 76 5.13 4.04 -0.29
CA SER A 76 4.73 4.71 -1.53
C SER A 76 3.39 4.21 -2.08
N PHE A 77 3.00 2.96 -1.82
CA PHE A 77 1.69 2.42 -2.18
C PHE A 77 0.57 2.91 -1.26
N PHE A 78 0.88 3.18 0.01
CA PHE A 78 -0.08 3.59 1.04
C PHE A 78 0.13 5.04 1.48
N TRP A 79 0.58 5.89 0.57
CA TRP A 79 0.90 7.27 0.90
C TRP A 79 -0.36 8.06 1.27
N GLY A 80 -0.51 8.29 2.56
CA GLY A 80 -1.48 9.18 3.15
C GLY A 80 -0.81 10.35 3.87
N ARG A 81 -1.50 10.92 4.86
CA ARG A 81 -0.96 11.97 5.74
C ARG A 81 0.27 11.47 6.48
N THR A 82 1.28 12.32 6.58
CA THR A 82 2.50 12.07 7.36
C THR A 82 2.56 12.91 8.64
N ASP A 83 1.67 13.87 8.78
CA ASP A 83 1.56 14.73 9.97
C ASP A 83 0.81 14.05 11.14
N VAL A 84 0.15 12.93 10.88
CA VAL A 84 -0.55 12.10 11.85
C VAL A 84 -0.62 10.66 11.37
N TYR A 85 -0.56 9.72 12.31
CA TYR A 85 -0.86 8.31 12.07
C TYR A 85 -1.61 7.72 13.25
N ALA A 86 -2.33 6.64 13.03
CA ALA A 86 -2.96 5.88 14.11
C ALA A 86 -2.07 4.70 14.53
N LYS A 87 -2.12 4.33 15.79
CA LYS A 87 -1.45 3.15 16.33
C LYS A 87 -2.47 2.21 16.96
N ARG A 88 -2.29 0.92 16.70
CA ARG A 88 -3.12 -0.13 17.29
C ARG A 88 -2.87 -0.20 18.79
N ASN A 89 -3.95 -0.24 19.54
CA ASN A 89 -3.95 -0.53 20.96
C ASN A 89 -4.93 -1.67 21.24
N VAL A 90 -4.63 -2.50 22.22
CA VAL A 90 -5.50 -3.59 22.66
C VAL A 90 -5.85 -3.34 24.12
N ASN A 91 -7.13 -3.29 24.41
CA ASN A 91 -7.61 -3.11 25.77
C ASN A 91 -7.46 -4.39 26.61
N LYS A 92 -7.83 -4.33 27.88
CA LYS A 92 -7.74 -5.48 28.81
C LYS A 92 -8.64 -6.64 28.41
N ASN A 93 -9.68 -6.39 27.62
CA ASN A 93 -10.63 -7.39 27.14
C ASN A 93 -10.17 -8.04 25.82
N GLY A 94 -9.03 -7.65 25.28
CA GLY A 94 -8.52 -8.15 24.00
C GLY A 94 -9.07 -7.40 22.77
N GLU A 95 -9.91 -6.37 22.96
CA GLU A 95 -10.46 -5.61 21.84
C GLU A 95 -9.41 -4.63 21.29
N ALA A 96 -9.24 -4.62 19.98
CA ALA A 96 -8.31 -3.76 19.29
C ALA A 96 -8.99 -2.47 18.82
N ALA A 97 -8.30 -1.34 19.00
CA ALA A 97 -8.72 -0.07 18.44
C ALA A 97 -7.51 0.75 17.98
N TYR A 98 -7.73 1.62 17.01
CA TYR A 98 -6.69 2.48 16.44
C TYR A 98 -6.89 3.91 16.92
N TYR A 99 -5.82 4.53 17.38
CA TYR A 99 -5.87 5.87 17.92
C TYR A 99 -4.80 6.77 17.33
N PRO A 100 -5.12 8.04 17.00
CA PRO A 100 -4.12 8.99 16.55
C PRO A 100 -3.05 9.16 17.60
N GLN A 101 -1.79 9.17 17.19
CA GLN A 101 -0.68 9.39 18.09
C GLN A 101 -0.51 10.88 18.35
N CYS A 102 -0.23 11.22 19.61
CA CYS A 102 -0.08 12.58 20.09
C CYS A 102 1.08 12.67 21.07
N ASP A 103 1.98 13.62 20.88
CA ASP A 103 3.16 13.81 21.73
C ASP A 103 2.76 14.20 23.16
N ASN A 104 1.60 14.84 23.31
CA ASN A 104 1.06 15.25 24.60
C ASN A 104 0.16 14.20 25.29
N PHE A 105 0.12 12.98 24.79
CA PHE A 105 -0.74 11.93 25.36
C PHE A 105 -0.47 11.70 26.87
N TRP A 106 0.79 11.80 27.29
CA TRP A 106 1.18 11.57 28.69
C TRP A 106 1.12 12.81 29.56
N SER A 107 0.80 13.98 29.00
CA SER A 107 0.65 15.21 29.78
C SER A 107 -0.62 15.18 30.63
N ASP A 108 -0.62 15.98 31.70
CA ASP A 108 -1.80 16.12 32.57
C ASP A 108 -2.98 16.83 31.89
N ASN A 109 -2.73 17.48 30.75
CA ASN A 109 -3.74 18.16 29.94
C ASN A 109 -4.37 17.27 28.88
N CYS A 110 -4.01 15.99 28.78
CA CYS A 110 -4.54 15.09 27.78
C CYS A 110 -6.00 14.73 28.08
N HIS A 111 -6.93 15.28 27.30
CA HIS A 111 -8.36 15.04 27.48
C HIS A 111 -8.76 13.58 27.37
N ARG A 112 -8.11 12.82 26.51
CA ARG A 112 -8.32 11.39 26.35
C ARG A 112 -7.90 10.59 27.59
N LYS A 113 -6.76 10.96 28.21
CA LYS A 113 -6.28 10.36 29.46
C LYS A 113 -7.22 10.71 30.63
N LEU A 114 -7.77 11.91 30.65
CA LEU A 114 -8.71 12.39 31.68
C LEU A 114 -10.13 11.86 31.46
N ASN A 115 -10.34 11.03 30.43
CA ASN A 115 -11.64 10.47 30.08
C ASN A 115 -12.73 11.51 29.86
N THR A 116 -12.37 12.67 29.32
CA THR A 116 -13.29 13.69 28.88
C THR A 116 -13.85 13.36 27.50
N HIS A 117 -15.05 13.79 27.16
CA HIS A 117 -15.68 13.54 25.87
C HIS A 117 -15.17 14.44 24.73
N ILE A 118 -13.97 15.00 24.86
CA ILE A 118 -13.37 15.88 23.87
C ILE A 118 -12.51 15.03 22.92
N ASP A 119 -12.84 15.06 21.65
CA ASP A 119 -12.07 14.40 20.59
C ASP A 119 -10.69 15.04 20.43
N CYS A 120 -9.69 14.23 20.02
CA CYS A 120 -8.34 14.75 19.78
C CYS A 120 -8.31 15.88 18.75
N LYS A 121 -9.20 15.87 17.74
CA LYS A 121 -9.32 16.93 16.74
C LYS A 121 -9.73 18.29 17.32
N ASP A 122 -10.49 18.29 18.44
CA ASP A 122 -11.00 19.49 19.10
C ASP A 122 -10.16 19.85 20.34
N CYS A 123 -9.12 19.09 20.62
CA CYS A 123 -8.25 19.29 21.78
C CYS A 123 -7.20 20.36 21.50
N LYS A 124 -7.23 21.46 22.24
CA LYS A 124 -6.28 22.58 22.12
C LYS A 124 -4.82 22.21 22.47
N TYR A 125 -4.63 21.11 23.15
CA TYR A 125 -3.29 20.59 23.51
C TYR A 125 -2.83 19.46 22.57
N CYS A 126 -3.59 19.17 21.52
CA CYS A 126 -3.23 18.10 20.58
C CYS A 126 -2.00 18.51 19.78
N SER A 127 -0.98 17.64 19.81
CA SER A 127 0.21 17.72 18.96
C SER A 127 0.36 16.36 18.32
N TYR A 128 -0.12 16.20 17.09
CA TYR A 128 -0.01 14.90 16.42
C TYR A 128 1.44 14.54 16.16
N THR A 129 1.76 13.30 16.48
CA THR A 129 3.06 12.70 16.17
C THR A 129 3.16 12.41 14.68
N ARG A 130 4.23 12.86 14.06
CA ARG A 130 4.47 12.62 12.63
C ARG A 130 4.84 11.16 12.36
N LEU A 131 4.36 10.65 11.22
CA LEU A 131 4.78 9.36 10.71
C LEU A 131 6.19 9.48 10.12
N ASP A 132 7.11 8.66 10.60
CA ASP A 132 8.49 8.62 10.16
C ASP A 132 8.90 7.21 9.68
N LEU A 133 10.07 7.11 9.04
CA LEU A 133 10.58 5.86 8.54
C LEU A 133 10.84 4.81 9.63
N PRO A 134 11.38 5.13 10.81
CA PRO A 134 11.48 4.18 11.92
C PRO A 134 10.15 3.56 12.34
N THR A 135 9.08 4.35 12.37
CA THR A 135 7.72 3.86 12.68
C THR A 135 7.21 2.88 11.62
N ILE A 136 7.44 3.16 10.34
CA ILE A 136 7.10 2.25 9.24
C ILE A 136 7.90 0.96 9.33
N LEU A 137 9.20 1.04 9.58
CA LEU A 137 10.06 -0.13 9.79
C LEU A 137 9.59 -0.99 10.98
N MET A 138 9.20 -0.36 12.07
CA MET A 138 8.67 -1.05 13.25
C MET A 138 7.37 -1.80 12.91
N HIS A 139 6.48 -1.17 12.15
CA HIS A 139 5.25 -1.80 11.66
C HIS A 139 5.53 -3.03 10.79
N LEU A 140 6.42 -2.89 9.82
CA LEU A 140 6.75 -3.98 8.89
C LEU A 140 7.48 -5.15 9.58
N ARG A 141 8.30 -4.87 10.59
CA ARG A 141 9.04 -5.89 11.34
C ARG A 141 8.18 -6.68 12.32
N GLY A 142 7.07 -6.12 12.79
CA GLY A 142 6.07 -6.84 13.56
C GLY A 142 6.55 -7.46 14.86
N ASN A 143 7.43 -6.78 15.60
CA ASN A 143 8.11 -7.36 16.77
C ASN A 143 7.36 -7.16 18.10
N SER A 144 6.26 -6.41 18.13
CA SER A 144 5.63 -6.09 19.40
C SER A 144 4.57 -7.12 19.83
N TYR A 145 4.48 -7.33 21.12
CA TYR A 145 3.43 -8.13 21.72
C TYR A 145 2.05 -7.57 21.39
N ALA A 146 1.10 -8.44 21.04
CA ALA A 146 -0.27 -8.10 20.67
C ALA A 146 -0.37 -7.15 19.46
N ALA A 147 0.62 -7.17 18.55
CA ALA A 147 0.70 -6.35 17.35
C ALA A 147 0.49 -4.85 17.62
N LYS A 148 1.07 -4.33 18.72
CA LYS A 148 0.99 -2.90 19.09
C LYS A 148 1.82 -1.98 18.18
N ASP A 149 2.66 -2.54 17.33
CA ASP A 149 3.42 -1.88 16.29
C ASP A 149 2.65 -1.69 14.98
N VAL A 150 1.47 -2.29 14.87
CA VAL A 150 0.60 -2.04 13.71
C VAL A 150 0.11 -0.60 13.73
N ILE A 151 0.29 0.06 12.59
CA ILE A 151 -0.13 1.44 12.38
C ILE A 151 -1.22 1.53 11.31
N GLY A 152 -1.99 2.61 11.35
CA GLY A 152 -2.94 2.99 10.31
C GLY A 152 -2.56 4.36 9.75
N VAL A 153 -2.67 4.52 8.45
CA VAL A 153 -2.50 5.79 7.77
C VAL A 153 -3.84 6.47 7.54
N TYR A 154 -3.85 7.79 7.50
CA TYR A 154 -5.02 8.57 7.11
C TYR A 154 -4.89 8.88 5.61
N PRO A 155 -5.70 8.25 4.74
CA PRO A 155 -5.57 8.42 3.30
C PRO A 155 -6.01 9.80 2.82
N LEU A 156 -6.97 10.45 3.51
CA LEU A 156 -7.54 11.73 3.13
C LEU A 156 -6.65 12.87 3.63
N PHE A 157 -6.13 13.68 2.71
CA PHE A 157 -5.37 14.89 3.01
C PHE A 157 -6.28 16.04 3.46
N SER A 158 -5.69 17.08 4.05
CA SER A 158 -6.42 18.25 4.54
C SER A 158 -7.13 19.06 3.45
N ASP A 159 -6.68 18.94 2.20
CA ASP A 159 -7.30 19.55 1.02
C ASP A 159 -8.43 18.72 0.41
N GLY A 160 -8.80 17.60 1.03
CA GLY A 160 -9.85 16.70 0.56
C GLY A 160 -9.42 15.73 -0.54
N THR A 161 -8.13 15.71 -0.90
CA THR A 161 -7.60 14.74 -1.88
C THR A 161 -7.13 13.45 -1.21
N CYS A 162 -6.98 12.38 -1.99
CA CYS A 162 -6.35 11.12 -1.57
C CYS A 162 -5.51 10.56 -2.72
N ARG A 163 -4.57 9.67 -2.39
CA ARG A 163 -3.70 9.01 -3.37
C ARG A 163 -4.08 7.57 -3.64
N PHE A 164 -4.82 6.96 -2.75
CA PHE A 164 -5.35 5.62 -2.92
C PHE A 164 -6.74 5.55 -2.29
N LEU A 165 -7.54 4.63 -2.80
CA LEU A 165 -8.86 4.31 -2.29
C LEU A 165 -8.92 2.82 -2.04
N VAL A 166 -9.53 2.42 -0.95
CA VAL A 166 -9.73 1.02 -0.58
C VAL A 166 -11.23 0.75 -0.52
N PHE A 167 -11.65 -0.27 -1.22
CA PHE A 167 -12.99 -0.84 -1.09
C PHE A 167 -12.85 -2.14 -0.30
N ASP A 168 -13.61 -2.25 0.77
CA ASP A 168 -13.67 -3.47 1.59
C ASP A 168 -15.04 -4.11 1.38
N PHE A 169 -15.03 -5.29 0.77
CA PHE A 169 -16.22 -6.08 0.53
C PHE A 169 -16.27 -7.18 1.59
N ASP A 170 -17.14 -7.02 2.56
CA ASP A 170 -17.31 -7.98 3.66
C ASP A 170 -18.74 -8.52 3.67
N ASN A 171 -18.87 -9.82 3.85
CA ASN A 171 -20.17 -10.45 4.02
C ASN A 171 -20.60 -10.30 5.48
N HIS A 172 -21.44 -9.28 5.76
CA HIS A 172 -21.93 -8.97 7.09
C HIS A 172 -23.04 -9.91 7.59
N GLU A 173 -23.55 -10.84 6.78
CA GLU A 173 -24.64 -11.75 7.20
C GLU A 173 -24.22 -12.83 8.20
N LYS A 174 -22.96 -12.89 8.61
CA LYS A 174 -22.49 -13.87 9.61
C LYS A 174 -23.00 -13.67 11.02
N ASP A 175 -23.67 -12.56 11.32
CA ASP A 175 -24.25 -12.29 12.65
C ASP A 175 -25.69 -12.80 12.83
N ALA A 176 -26.32 -13.27 11.78
CA ALA A 176 -27.61 -13.94 11.85
C ALA A 176 -27.41 -15.45 11.99
N GLU A 177 -27.51 -15.93 13.22
CA GLU A 177 -27.70 -17.34 13.63
C GLU A 177 -27.30 -18.42 12.60
N LYS A 178 -26.23 -19.16 12.92
CA LYS A 178 -25.81 -20.47 12.36
C LYS A 178 -26.77 -21.02 11.30
N LYS A 179 -26.66 -20.56 10.07
CA LYS A 179 -27.27 -21.20 8.91
C LYS A 179 -26.20 -21.98 8.15
N ASP A 180 -26.59 -23.15 7.72
CA ASP A 180 -25.82 -24.16 7.02
C ASP A 180 -24.85 -23.57 5.99
N PHE A 181 -23.63 -24.09 5.98
CA PHE A 181 -22.53 -23.78 5.04
C PHE A 181 -22.87 -24.00 3.54
N ALA A 182 -24.10 -24.33 3.22
CA ALA A 182 -24.56 -24.63 1.86
C ALA A 182 -25.19 -23.46 1.11
N ASN A 183 -25.36 -22.29 1.76
CA ASN A 183 -25.95 -21.09 1.13
C ASN A 183 -25.08 -19.85 1.47
N THR A 184 -23.85 -19.84 0.98
CA THR A 184 -23.08 -18.61 0.92
C THR A 184 -23.64 -17.79 -0.23
N ASP A 185 -24.31 -16.69 0.10
CA ASP A 185 -24.68 -15.68 -0.89
C ASP A 185 -23.36 -15.01 -1.37
N ASP A 186 -22.91 -15.42 -2.56
CA ASP A 186 -21.66 -14.96 -3.16
C ASP A 186 -21.84 -13.59 -3.88
N THR A 187 -22.88 -12.83 -3.53
CA THR A 187 -23.17 -11.52 -4.13
C THR A 187 -22.02 -10.54 -4.01
N TRP A 188 -21.21 -10.62 -2.95
CA TRP A 188 -20.00 -9.78 -2.81
C TRP A 188 -18.97 -10.03 -3.91
N ILE A 189 -18.92 -11.24 -4.50
CA ILE A 189 -18.00 -11.54 -5.62
C ILE A 189 -18.46 -10.77 -6.86
N GLU A 190 -19.76 -10.75 -7.14
CA GLU A 190 -20.33 -9.99 -8.25
C GLU A 190 -20.08 -8.49 -8.08
N GLU A 191 -20.17 -7.98 -6.86
CA GLU A 191 -19.85 -6.58 -6.53
C GLU A 191 -18.37 -6.24 -6.78
N VAL A 192 -17.47 -7.15 -6.38
CA VAL A 192 -16.01 -6.99 -6.65
C VAL A 192 -15.74 -6.99 -8.15
N GLU A 193 -16.35 -7.92 -8.90
CA GLU A 193 -16.19 -8.00 -10.36
C GLU A 193 -16.73 -6.75 -11.05
N ALA A 194 -17.93 -6.29 -10.68
CA ALA A 194 -18.50 -5.06 -11.20
C ALA A 194 -17.63 -3.83 -10.92
N MET A 195 -17.05 -3.72 -9.73
CA MET A 195 -16.13 -2.64 -9.38
C MET A 195 -14.84 -2.70 -10.21
N ARG A 196 -14.29 -3.90 -10.42
CA ARG A 196 -13.10 -4.09 -11.26
C ARG A 196 -13.37 -3.69 -12.70
N ASP A 197 -14.53 -4.04 -13.23
CA ASP A 197 -14.94 -3.66 -14.58
C ASP A 197 -15.07 -2.15 -14.72
N ILE A 198 -15.71 -1.48 -13.77
CA ILE A 198 -15.81 -0.01 -13.72
C ILE A 198 -14.42 0.63 -13.69
N CYS A 199 -13.51 0.13 -12.85
CA CYS A 199 -12.14 0.62 -12.79
C CYS A 199 -11.43 0.45 -14.13
N THR A 200 -11.52 -0.72 -14.73
CA THR A 200 -10.88 -1.05 -16.02
C THR A 200 -11.40 -0.18 -17.15
N LEU A 201 -12.72 0.02 -17.22
CA LEU A 201 -13.36 0.91 -18.21
C LEU A 201 -12.89 2.37 -18.09
N ASN A 202 -12.47 2.78 -16.89
CA ASN A 202 -11.95 4.12 -16.63
C ASN A 202 -10.40 4.19 -16.64
N GLY A 203 -9.72 3.13 -17.10
CA GLY A 203 -8.25 3.08 -17.19
C GLY A 203 -7.55 3.03 -15.84
N ILE A 204 -8.23 2.53 -14.82
CA ILE A 204 -7.69 2.31 -13.46
C ILE A 204 -7.42 0.81 -13.32
N GLU A 205 -6.19 0.45 -12.96
CA GLU A 205 -5.83 -0.94 -12.64
C GLU A 205 -6.02 -1.18 -11.13
N PRO A 206 -7.12 -1.83 -10.70
CA PRO A 206 -7.32 -2.13 -9.29
C PRO A 206 -6.45 -3.32 -8.86
N VAL A 207 -5.82 -3.19 -7.70
CA VAL A 207 -5.17 -4.32 -7.04
C VAL A 207 -6.19 -4.97 -6.10
N SER A 208 -6.50 -6.24 -6.36
CA SER A 208 -7.40 -7.02 -5.51
C SER A 208 -6.60 -8.08 -4.77
N TYR A 209 -6.91 -8.26 -3.50
CA TYR A 209 -6.42 -9.41 -2.75
C TYR A 209 -7.49 -9.87 -1.76
N THR A 210 -7.49 -11.15 -1.47
CA THR A 210 -8.33 -11.75 -0.44
C THR A 210 -7.47 -12.09 0.77
N HIS A 211 -7.93 -11.73 1.97
CA HIS A 211 -7.35 -12.29 3.19
C HIS A 211 -8.25 -13.42 3.67
N LEU A 212 -7.66 -14.59 3.73
CA LEU A 212 -8.30 -15.75 4.39
C LEU A 212 -8.30 -15.45 5.89
N ARG A 213 -9.47 -15.42 6.47
CA ARG A 213 -9.66 -15.42 7.93
C ARG A 213 -9.49 -16.82 8.49
#